data_619c7c5076074642b46da80d380b8320
#
_entry.id   619c7c5076074642b46da80d380b8320
#
_cell.length_a   1.000
_cell.length_b   1.000
_cell.length_c   1.000
_cell.angle_alpha   90.00
_cell.angle_beta   90.00
_cell.angle_gamma   90.00
#
_symmetry.space_group_name_H-M   'P 1'
#
loop_
_entity.id
_entity.type
_entity.pdbx_description
1 polymer ?
#
loop_
_entity_poly.entity_id
_entity_poly.type
_entity_poly.pdbx_seq_one_letter_code
_entity_poly.pdbx_strand_id
1 'polypeptide(L)'
;MRKALNNKLAYFFFFTFLFLSFSIGRAQELPANTLTLKEQLKKIESTYSIKFSFVDSAISNIKVTLKSDSSLEEQLQEITKKTNLSIQKINDRYYAITANTTIAICGKVLDNFKSNPLASATIQVINSKKSTITNTTGEFSFTNIPIDALLQIKYLGYKTKFIVAKELLKKDNCPIIVMSQKYQELNEVIVYKFLTTGLSKNTNGSISIKTADFGILPGQIEPDILKTIQALPGIKSIDETVSDINIRGGTNDQNLILWDGIKMYQSGHFFGLISSFNPYLTHKITSIKNGSSAQYGDGVSGVLDITTKDHLTNTFKGGAGINLITADAFGRIPINKKIGFQFSARRSLTDFLDTPTYTRFFDKAFQDSNISKENSSEENQRDATFYFYDFTGKILYDINKKHKLRFNVMRSSNTLDYTEKRNDTLQSASNLDQTNFSFGANLNSNWSPYFSSDLITYYTKYNLNATNLNAKNSQRLEQRNEVLETAIKWNTTYQPNTNFIWKNGYHLNEVGINKRGGDR
;
A
#
# COMPACT_ATOMS: atom_id res chain seq x y z
N MET A 1 -35.69 -3.53 18.41
CA MET A 1 -34.46 -3.26 17.69
C MET A 1 -34.57 -2.41 16.41
N ARG A 2 -35.66 -2.47 15.64
CA ARG A 2 -35.83 -1.65 14.41
C ARG A 2 -35.97 -0.11 14.60
N LYS A 3 -36.44 0.38 15.75
CA LYS A 3 -36.61 1.84 16.01
C LYS A 3 -35.30 2.57 16.36
N ALA A 4 -34.29 1.88 16.90
CA ALA A 4 -33.02 2.50 17.26
C ALA A 4 -32.08 2.68 16.06
N LEU A 5 -32.27 1.91 15.00
CA LEU A 5 -31.44 1.98 13.78
C LEU A 5 -31.80 3.19 12.90
N ASN A 6 -33.10 3.54 12.84
CA ASN A 6 -33.56 4.69 12.05
C ASN A 6 -33.10 6.05 12.60
N ASN A 7 -32.93 6.19 13.92
CA ASN A 7 -32.44 7.44 14.50
C ASN A 7 -30.94 7.65 14.27
N LYS A 8 -30.14 6.59 14.24
CA LYS A 8 -28.69 6.71 13.97
C LYS A 8 -28.40 7.02 12.50
N LEU A 9 -29.22 6.51 11.59
CA LEU A 9 -29.11 6.86 10.16
C LEU A 9 -29.50 8.32 9.90
N ALA A 10 -30.51 8.85 10.60
CA ALA A 10 -30.94 10.25 10.49
C ALA A 10 -29.86 11.23 10.97
N TYR A 11 -29.11 10.90 12.05
CA TYR A 11 -27.99 11.71 12.52
C TYR A 11 -26.79 11.67 11.58
N PHE A 12 -26.53 10.53 10.93
CA PHE A 12 -25.46 10.42 9.93
C PHE A 12 -25.75 11.26 8.68
N PHE A 13 -26.99 11.25 8.19
CA PHE A 13 -27.40 12.10 7.06
C PHE A 13 -27.45 13.59 7.43
N PHE A 14 -27.82 13.93 8.66
CA PHE A 14 -27.82 15.32 9.13
C PHE A 14 -26.39 15.88 9.24
N PHE A 15 -25.42 15.09 9.71
CA PHE A 15 -24.02 15.50 9.79
C PHE A 15 -23.34 15.62 8.40
N THR A 16 -23.70 14.76 7.45
CA THR A 16 -23.20 14.87 6.07
C THR A 16 -23.81 16.06 5.33
N PHE A 17 -25.06 16.41 5.61
CA PHE A 17 -25.70 17.59 5.02
C PHE A 17 -25.15 18.91 5.59
N LEU A 18 -24.75 18.94 6.86
CA LEU A 18 -24.13 20.10 7.48
C LEU A 18 -22.71 20.39 6.94
N PHE A 19 -21.99 19.36 6.46
CA PHE A 19 -20.67 19.55 5.82
C PHE A 19 -20.75 19.99 4.36
N LEU A 20 -21.85 19.73 3.66
CA LEU A 20 -22.05 20.17 2.28
C LEU A 20 -22.52 21.64 2.15
N SER A 21 -23.01 22.26 3.22
CA SER A 21 -23.53 23.63 3.18
C SER A 21 -22.48 24.72 3.40
N PHE A 22 -21.20 24.39 3.57
CA PHE A 22 -20.11 25.36 3.75
C PHE A 22 -19.27 25.64 2.50
N SER A 23 -19.75 25.23 1.31
CA SER A 23 -19.06 25.48 0.04
C SER A 23 -19.83 26.48 -0.84
N ILE A 24 -20.32 27.58 -0.27
CA ILE A 24 -20.76 28.69 -1.08
C ILE A 24 -19.52 29.58 -1.35
N GLY A 25 -18.84 29.26 -2.45
CA GLY A 25 -17.79 30.09 -2.99
C GLY A 25 -18.34 31.49 -3.30
N ARG A 26 -17.74 32.51 -2.69
CA ARG A 26 -17.94 33.89 -3.14
C ARG A 26 -17.42 33.96 -4.57
N ALA A 27 -18.34 34.15 -5.51
CA ALA A 27 -18.01 34.63 -6.84
C ALA A 27 -17.40 36.04 -6.67
N GLN A 28 -16.11 36.18 -6.99
CA GLN A 28 -15.48 37.47 -7.14
C GLN A 28 -16.13 38.16 -8.38
N GLU A 29 -16.85 39.23 -8.17
CA GLU A 29 -17.28 40.13 -9.24
C GLU A 29 -16.04 40.63 -9.98
N LEU A 30 -15.94 40.28 -11.25
CA LEU A 30 -14.98 40.86 -12.17
C LEU A 30 -15.30 42.36 -12.34
N PRO A 31 -14.31 43.27 -12.17
CA PRO A 31 -14.55 44.69 -12.42
C PRO A 31 -14.91 44.88 -13.89
N ALA A 32 -16.04 45.52 -14.10
CA ALA A 32 -16.53 45.92 -15.41
C ALA A 32 -15.54 46.88 -16.11
N ASN A 33 -15.37 46.67 -17.43
CA ASN A 33 -14.61 47.49 -18.38
C ASN A 33 -13.08 47.28 -18.45
N THR A 34 -12.63 46.07 -18.72
CA THR A 34 -11.32 45.90 -19.36
C THR A 34 -11.50 45.84 -20.89
N LEU A 35 -11.22 46.94 -21.57
CA LEU A 35 -11.17 47.00 -23.04
C LEU A 35 -9.96 46.18 -23.54
N THR A 36 -10.10 45.61 -24.73
CA THR A 36 -8.94 44.95 -25.39
C THR A 36 -7.91 46.01 -25.78
N LEU A 37 -6.63 45.64 -25.83
CA LEU A 37 -5.57 46.57 -26.23
C LEU A 37 -5.87 47.19 -27.60
N LYS A 38 -6.45 46.44 -28.54
CA LYS A 38 -6.84 46.91 -29.87
C LYS A 38 -7.89 48.05 -29.81
N GLU A 39 -8.85 47.94 -28.91
CA GLU A 39 -9.86 48.98 -28.68
C GLU A 39 -9.26 50.20 -27.98
N GLN A 40 -8.35 49.98 -27.03
CA GLN A 40 -7.61 51.08 -26.38
C GLN A 40 -6.75 51.87 -27.38
N LEU A 41 -6.01 51.14 -28.25
CA LEU A 41 -5.18 51.77 -29.29
C LEU A 41 -6.03 52.58 -30.27
N LYS A 42 -7.19 52.07 -30.71
CA LYS A 42 -8.13 52.84 -31.56
C LYS A 42 -8.62 54.13 -30.89
N LYS A 43 -8.87 54.07 -29.57
CA LYS A 43 -9.28 55.28 -28.82
C LYS A 43 -8.15 56.32 -28.77
N ILE A 44 -6.90 55.88 -28.54
CA ILE A 44 -5.72 56.71 -28.54
C ILE A 44 -5.50 57.33 -29.95
N GLU A 45 -5.64 56.55 -31.02
CA GLU A 45 -5.53 57.03 -32.41
C GLU A 45 -6.50 58.12 -32.70
N SER A 46 -7.75 58.00 -32.23
CA SER A 46 -8.78 59.04 -32.45
C SER A 46 -8.55 60.30 -31.61
N THR A 47 -8.05 60.18 -30.39
CA THR A 47 -7.83 61.27 -29.44
C THR A 47 -6.60 62.10 -29.81
N TYR A 48 -5.52 61.51 -30.26
CA TYR A 48 -4.25 62.18 -30.53
C TYR A 48 -3.91 62.33 -32.03
N SER A 49 -4.82 61.92 -32.92
CA SER A 49 -4.63 61.97 -34.39
C SER A 49 -3.36 61.21 -34.86
N ILE A 50 -2.99 60.10 -34.24
CA ILE A 50 -1.86 59.28 -34.58
C ILE A 50 -2.32 57.93 -35.16
N LYS A 51 -1.37 57.10 -35.64
CA LYS A 51 -1.64 55.75 -36.15
C LYS A 51 -0.63 54.73 -35.59
N PHE A 52 -1.13 53.54 -35.24
CA PHE A 52 -0.30 52.43 -34.81
C PHE A 52 -0.18 51.37 -35.91
N SER A 53 1.05 50.95 -36.18
CA SER A 53 1.35 49.79 -37.02
C SER A 53 1.70 48.60 -36.12
N PHE A 54 1.01 47.51 -36.25
CA PHE A 54 1.22 46.29 -35.44
C PHE A 54 0.80 45.05 -36.20
N VAL A 55 1.30 43.87 -35.74
CA VAL A 55 0.84 42.57 -36.21
C VAL A 55 -0.36 42.16 -35.33
N ASP A 56 -1.51 41.87 -35.94
CA ASP A 56 -2.77 41.54 -35.20
C ASP A 56 -2.59 40.42 -34.18
N SER A 57 -1.82 39.39 -34.51
CA SER A 57 -1.53 38.26 -33.59
C SER A 57 -0.76 38.67 -32.33
N ALA A 58 -0.04 39.78 -32.37
CA ALA A 58 0.75 40.29 -31.24
C ALA A 58 -0.10 40.99 -30.17
N ILE A 59 -1.29 41.50 -30.51
CA ILE A 59 -2.12 42.32 -29.61
C ILE A 59 -3.53 41.77 -29.36
N SER A 60 -3.99 40.76 -30.14
CA SER A 60 -5.40 40.31 -30.18
C SER A 60 -5.95 39.79 -28.82
N ASN A 61 -5.10 39.25 -27.95
CA ASN A 61 -5.52 38.67 -26.68
C ASN A 61 -5.12 39.50 -25.43
N ILE A 62 -4.59 40.70 -25.64
CA ILE A 62 -4.11 41.53 -24.54
C ILE A 62 -5.24 42.46 -24.08
N LYS A 63 -5.54 42.43 -22.78
CA LYS A 63 -6.46 43.34 -22.10
C LYS A 63 -5.66 44.28 -21.19
N VAL A 64 -5.82 45.58 -21.34
CA VAL A 64 -5.13 46.59 -20.53
C VAL A 64 -6.13 47.65 -20.08
N THR A 65 -6.02 48.06 -18.83
CA THR A 65 -6.76 49.21 -18.29
C THR A 65 -5.81 50.39 -18.22
N LEU A 66 -6.06 51.45 -18.97
CA LEU A 66 -5.29 52.69 -18.97
C LEU A 66 -6.01 53.74 -18.15
N LYS A 67 -5.25 54.68 -17.57
CA LYS A 67 -5.82 55.86 -16.88
C LYS A 67 -6.32 56.85 -17.92
N SER A 68 -7.57 57.29 -17.80
CA SER A 68 -8.25 58.12 -18.80
C SER A 68 -7.69 59.57 -18.94
N ASP A 69 -7.01 60.05 -17.90
CA ASP A 69 -6.60 61.48 -17.81
C ASP A 69 -5.07 61.66 -17.92
N SER A 70 -4.37 60.72 -18.52
CA SER A 70 -2.90 60.74 -18.67
C SER A 70 -2.50 61.20 -20.08
N SER A 71 -1.31 61.85 -20.21
CA SER A 71 -0.74 62.25 -21.50
C SER A 71 -0.50 61.07 -22.44
N LEU A 72 -0.34 61.31 -23.76
CA LEU A 72 -0.01 60.28 -24.73
C LEU A 72 1.23 59.43 -24.30
N GLU A 73 2.29 60.11 -23.88
CA GLU A 73 3.54 59.46 -23.48
C GLU A 73 3.36 58.57 -22.27
N GLU A 74 2.57 59.02 -21.28
CA GLU A 74 2.26 58.23 -20.09
C GLU A 74 1.42 56.98 -20.45
N GLN A 75 0.43 57.12 -21.37
CA GLN A 75 -0.37 55.97 -21.83
C GLN A 75 0.47 54.97 -22.61
N LEU A 76 1.38 55.41 -23.47
CA LEU A 76 2.29 54.53 -24.21
C LEU A 76 3.30 53.82 -23.27
N GLN A 77 3.81 54.55 -22.27
CA GLN A 77 4.68 53.94 -21.24
C GLN A 77 3.91 52.91 -20.38
N GLU A 78 2.65 53.22 -20.04
CA GLU A 78 1.80 52.31 -19.30
C GLU A 78 1.50 51.02 -20.08
N ILE A 79 1.24 51.13 -21.40
CA ILE A 79 1.09 49.98 -22.29
C ILE A 79 2.38 49.16 -22.30
N THR A 80 3.53 49.78 -22.52
CA THR A 80 4.83 49.10 -22.54
C THR A 80 5.14 48.43 -21.21
N LYS A 81 4.79 49.07 -20.08
CA LYS A 81 5.02 48.53 -18.73
C LYS A 81 4.09 47.35 -18.36
N LYS A 82 2.83 47.42 -18.84
CA LYS A 82 1.80 46.40 -18.55
C LYS A 82 1.79 45.22 -19.54
N THR A 83 2.43 45.39 -20.70
CA THR A 83 2.48 44.39 -21.76
C THR A 83 3.94 44.05 -22.12
N ASN A 84 4.16 42.98 -22.86
CA ASN A 84 5.48 42.66 -23.40
C ASN A 84 5.68 43.25 -24.81
N LEU A 85 5.20 44.48 -25.03
CA LEU A 85 5.28 45.15 -26.31
C LEU A 85 6.26 46.34 -26.22
N SER A 86 7.01 46.54 -27.29
CA SER A 86 7.82 47.74 -27.50
C SER A 86 7.06 48.68 -28.44
N ILE A 87 6.96 49.92 -28.05
CA ILE A 87 6.34 50.98 -28.88
C ILE A 87 7.43 51.94 -29.28
N GLN A 88 7.68 52.05 -30.61
CA GLN A 88 8.69 52.90 -31.17
C GLN A 88 8.04 54.01 -32.03
N LYS A 89 8.38 55.24 -31.75
CA LYS A 89 7.93 56.37 -32.58
C LYS A 89 8.70 56.33 -33.91
N ILE A 90 7.97 56.26 -35.04
CA ILE A 90 8.55 56.30 -36.37
C ILE A 90 8.64 57.80 -36.82
N ASN A 91 7.57 58.52 -36.60
CA ASN A 91 7.48 59.99 -36.82
C ASN A 91 6.35 60.58 -35.97
N ASP A 92 6.03 61.81 -36.11
CA ASP A 92 5.03 62.51 -35.26
C ASP A 92 3.62 61.92 -35.38
N ARG A 93 3.33 61.13 -36.42
CA ARG A 93 2.01 60.58 -36.69
C ARG A 93 1.97 59.03 -36.60
N TYR A 94 3.09 58.38 -36.68
CA TYR A 94 3.14 56.88 -36.73
C TYR A 94 3.99 56.32 -35.65
N TYR A 95 3.47 55.23 -35.01
CA TYR A 95 4.11 54.42 -34.00
C TYR A 95 4.09 52.94 -34.41
N ALA A 96 5.19 52.23 -34.26
CA ALA A 96 5.26 50.81 -34.48
C ALA A 96 5.19 50.05 -33.13
N ILE A 97 4.34 49.02 -33.07
CA ILE A 97 4.24 48.13 -31.91
C ILE A 97 4.79 46.78 -32.30
N THR A 98 5.81 46.31 -31.57
CA THR A 98 6.47 45.03 -31.78
C THR A 98 6.46 44.23 -30.49
N ALA A 99 6.29 42.90 -30.60
CA ALA A 99 6.44 42.02 -29.46
C ALA A 99 7.92 41.85 -29.09
N ASN A 100 8.26 42.02 -27.83
CA ASN A 100 9.59 41.72 -27.37
C ASN A 100 9.81 40.21 -27.36
N THR A 101 10.76 39.72 -28.12
CA THR A 101 11.15 38.30 -28.12
C THR A 101 11.95 37.92 -26.88
N THR A 102 12.56 38.93 -26.23
CA THR A 102 13.30 38.75 -24.97
C THR A 102 12.74 39.66 -23.88
N ILE A 103 12.81 39.18 -22.66
CA ILE A 103 12.29 39.83 -21.46
C ILE A 103 13.33 39.87 -20.35
N ALA A 104 13.14 40.82 -19.42
CA ALA A 104 13.80 40.77 -18.11
C ALA A 104 12.87 40.10 -17.11
N ILE A 105 13.40 39.18 -16.35
CA ILE A 105 12.66 38.42 -15.34
C ILE A 105 13.33 38.54 -13.97
N CYS A 106 12.51 38.40 -12.92
CA CYS A 106 13.01 38.23 -11.56
C CYS A 106 12.12 37.24 -10.81
N GLY A 107 12.63 36.70 -9.73
CA GLY A 107 11.87 35.81 -8.87
C GLY A 107 12.47 35.72 -7.47
N LYS A 108 11.67 35.35 -6.49
CA LYS A 108 12.07 35.09 -5.13
C LYS A 108 11.76 33.65 -4.77
N VAL A 109 12.77 32.85 -4.46
CA VAL A 109 12.65 31.41 -4.17
C VAL A 109 12.55 31.21 -2.68
N LEU A 110 11.46 30.60 -2.23
CA LEU A 110 11.17 30.32 -0.82
C LEU A 110 10.92 28.83 -0.59
N ASP A 111 11.19 28.38 0.63
CA ASP A 111 10.74 27.08 1.12
C ASP A 111 9.21 27.06 1.27
N ASN A 112 8.57 26.01 0.77
CA ASN A 112 7.10 25.89 0.79
C ASN A 112 6.52 25.69 2.19
N PHE A 113 7.34 25.25 3.17
CA PHE A 113 6.86 24.93 4.51
C PHE A 113 7.14 26.05 5.51
N LYS A 114 8.37 26.57 5.52
CA LYS A 114 8.82 27.59 6.47
C LYS A 114 8.81 29.00 5.91
N SER A 115 8.54 29.15 4.59
CA SER A 115 8.65 30.42 3.86
C SER A 115 10.02 31.10 3.99
N ASN A 116 11.06 30.35 4.37
CA ASN A 116 12.42 30.85 4.44
C ASN A 116 13.01 31.05 3.04
N PRO A 117 13.78 32.10 2.80
CA PRO A 117 14.45 32.32 1.50
C PRO A 117 15.50 31.21 1.26
N LEU A 118 15.53 30.70 0.04
CA LEU A 118 16.51 29.71 -0.41
C LEU A 118 17.65 30.42 -1.12
N ALA A 119 18.71 30.73 -0.36
CA ALA A 119 19.94 31.32 -0.88
C ALA A 119 20.76 30.28 -1.65
N SER A 120 21.43 30.70 -2.73
CA SER A 120 22.24 29.82 -3.60
C SER A 120 21.45 28.75 -4.37
N ALA A 121 20.14 28.92 -4.53
CA ALA A 121 19.39 28.10 -5.45
C ALA A 121 19.83 28.41 -6.89
N THR A 122 20.09 27.38 -7.68
CA THR A 122 20.54 27.52 -9.07
C THR A 122 19.34 27.64 -10.00
N ILE A 123 19.33 28.71 -10.83
CA ILE A 123 18.35 28.89 -11.89
C ILE A 123 19.06 28.79 -13.24
N GLN A 124 18.65 27.85 -14.06
CA GLN A 124 19.25 27.59 -15.38
C GLN A 124 18.18 27.73 -16.46
N VAL A 125 18.51 28.42 -17.53
CA VAL A 125 17.69 28.46 -18.76
C VAL A 125 17.95 27.18 -19.56
N ILE A 126 16.93 26.36 -19.77
CA ILE A 126 17.07 25.09 -20.51
C ILE A 126 17.47 25.41 -21.96
N ASN A 127 18.35 24.57 -22.51
CA ASN A 127 18.94 24.71 -23.84
C ASN A 127 19.76 26.01 -24.02
N SER A 128 20.24 26.60 -22.92
CA SER A 128 21.11 27.78 -22.93
C SER A 128 22.25 27.63 -21.91
N LYS A 129 23.34 28.34 -22.12
CA LYS A 129 24.45 28.45 -21.14
C LYS A 129 24.15 29.49 -20.03
N LYS A 130 22.97 30.15 -20.07
CA LYS A 130 22.61 31.16 -19.07
C LYS A 130 22.14 30.49 -17.77
N SER A 131 22.80 30.85 -16.67
CA SER A 131 22.43 30.43 -15.33
C SER A 131 22.72 31.54 -14.33
N THR A 132 22.03 31.54 -13.20
CA THR A 132 22.25 32.42 -12.05
C THR A 132 21.95 31.69 -10.76
N ILE A 133 22.29 32.29 -9.62
CA ILE A 133 21.94 31.78 -8.29
C ILE A 133 21.15 32.83 -7.51
N THR A 134 20.35 32.39 -6.55
CA THR A 134 19.65 33.31 -5.65
C THR A 134 20.61 33.93 -4.64
N ASN A 135 20.36 35.19 -4.27
CA ASN A 135 21.05 35.90 -3.20
C ASN A 135 20.58 35.41 -1.79
N THR A 136 21.08 36.07 -0.73
CA THR A 136 20.73 35.77 0.67
C THR A 136 19.23 35.94 1.00
N THR A 137 18.54 36.79 0.24
CA THR A 137 17.07 37.00 0.37
C THR A 137 16.26 36.06 -0.52
N GLY A 138 16.91 35.13 -1.23
CA GLY A 138 16.28 34.17 -2.14
C GLY A 138 15.93 34.76 -3.51
N GLU A 139 16.40 35.97 -3.85
CA GLU A 139 16.02 36.66 -5.07
C GLU A 139 17.05 36.43 -6.19
N PHE A 140 16.55 36.40 -7.42
CA PHE A 140 17.35 36.34 -8.65
C PHE A 140 16.76 37.23 -9.75
N SER A 141 17.58 37.57 -10.71
CA SER A 141 17.15 38.29 -11.91
C SER A 141 17.92 37.85 -13.14
N PHE A 142 17.27 37.93 -14.29
CA PHE A 142 17.87 37.72 -15.60
C PHE A 142 17.44 38.84 -16.54
N THR A 143 18.29 39.18 -17.47
CA THR A 143 18.02 40.06 -18.60
C THR A 143 18.18 39.34 -19.92
N ASN A 144 17.44 39.74 -20.95
CA ASN A 144 17.51 39.19 -22.30
C ASN A 144 17.24 37.67 -22.36
N ILE A 145 16.17 37.21 -21.71
CA ILE A 145 15.69 35.83 -21.75
C ILE A 145 14.55 35.73 -22.75
N PRO A 146 14.53 34.74 -23.67
CA PRO A 146 13.37 34.52 -24.53
C PRO A 146 12.12 34.33 -23.70
N ILE A 147 11.00 34.96 -24.15
CA ILE A 147 9.74 34.97 -23.40
C ILE A 147 9.21 33.56 -23.09
N ASP A 148 9.44 32.62 -24.01
CA ASP A 148 8.98 31.22 -23.89
C ASP A 148 10.06 30.30 -23.29
N ALA A 149 11.20 30.86 -22.82
CA ALA A 149 12.27 30.05 -22.25
C ALA A 149 11.79 29.31 -21.00
N LEU A 150 12.13 28.00 -20.92
CA LEU A 150 11.87 27.18 -19.74
C LEU A 150 13.05 27.28 -18.77
N LEU A 151 12.75 27.68 -17.55
CA LEU A 151 13.71 27.82 -16.46
C LEU A 151 13.65 26.60 -15.57
N GLN A 152 14.80 26.04 -15.22
CA GLN A 152 14.96 24.99 -14.26
C GLN A 152 15.54 25.57 -12.97
N ILE A 153 14.84 25.39 -11.85
CA ILE A 153 15.26 25.83 -10.52
C ILE A 153 15.64 24.61 -9.71
N LYS A 154 16.89 24.58 -9.23
CA LYS A 154 17.45 23.49 -8.42
C LYS A 154 17.96 24.04 -7.10
N TYR A 155 17.69 23.31 -6.03
CA TYR A 155 18.30 23.51 -4.72
C TYR A 155 18.52 22.17 -4.04
N LEU A 156 19.60 22.03 -3.32
CA LEU A 156 19.97 20.77 -2.67
C LEU A 156 18.88 20.38 -1.65
N GLY A 157 18.37 19.16 -1.76
CA GLY A 157 17.28 18.67 -0.88
C GLY A 157 15.87 19.09 -1.31
N TYR A 158 15.69 19.74 -2.47
CA TYR A 158 14.39 20.21 -2.97
C TYR A 158 14.03 19.58 -4.32
N LYS A 159 12.73 19.45 -4.58
CA LYS A 159 12.23 19.01 -5.90
C LYS A 159 12.56 20.06 -6.94
N THR A 160 13.16 19.67 -8.04
CA THR A 160 13.42 20.58 -9.18
C THR A 160 12.10 21.17 -9.68
N LYS A 161 12.04 22.47 -9.85
CA LYS A 161 10.88 23.20 -10.38
C LYS A 161 11.17 23.74 -11.76
N PHE A 162 10.17 23.70 -12.63
CA PHE A 162 10.24 24.24 -13.98
C PHE A 162 9.19 25.34 -14.12
N ILE A 163 9.56 26.49 -14.67
CA ILE A 163 8.71 27.67 -14.84
C ILE A 163 9.02 28.31 -16.19
N VAL A 164 8.01 28.77 -16.90
CA VAL A 164 8.21 29.50 -18.17
C VAL A 164 8.54 30.96 -17.86
N ALA A 165 9.50 31.54 -18.57
CA ALA A 165 10.03 32.88 -18.31
C ALA A 165 8.93 33.97 -18.28
N LYS A 166 7.90 33.86 -19.12
CA LYS A 166 6.77 34.80 -19.15
C LYS A 166 6.02 34.91 -17.81
N GLU A 167 6.04 33.86 -16.98
CA GLU A 167 5.39 33.85 -15.66
C GLU A 167 6.17 34.69 -14.63
N LEU A 168 7.44 35.01 -14.93
CA LEU A 168 8.38 35.70 -14.05
C LEU A 168 8.73 37.13 -14.58
N LEU A 169 7.89 37.67 -15.41
CA LEU A 169 8.07 39.04 -15.89
C LEU A 169 8.34 39.99 -14.72
N LYS A 170 9.42 40.76 -14.80
CA LYS A 170 9.80 41.73 -13.79
C LYS A 170 8.73 42.81 -13.69
N LYS A 171 7.98 42.80 -12.58
CA LYS A 171 7.02 43.79 -12.14
C LYS A 171 7.61 44.54 -10.95
N ASP A 172 6.84 45.44 -10.34
CA ASP A 172 7.28 46.21 -9.17
C ASP A 172 7.77 45.28 -8.01
N ASN A 173 7.18 44.07 -7.87
CA ASN A 173 7.65 43.05 -6.97
C ASN A 173 7.95 41.75 -7.73
N CYS A 174 9.07 41.10 -7.42
CA CYS A 174 9.43 39.82 -8.00
C CYS A 174 8.47 38.70 -7.55
N PRO A 175 7.94 37.89 -8.49
CA PRO A 175 7.05 36.77 -8.15
C PRO A 175 7.69 35.79 -7.18
N ILE A 176 6.90 35.26 -6.25
CA ILE A 176 7.34 34.25 -5.28
C ILE A 176 7.26 32.88 -5.91
N ILE A 177 8.35 32.14 -5.84
CA ILE A 177 8.49 30.77 -6.30
C ILE A 177 8.70 29.89 -5.07
N VAL A 178 7.73 29.05 -4.74
CA VAL A 178 7.87 28.11 -3.64
C VAL A 178 8.45 26.78 -4.14
N MET A 179 9.45 26.26 -3.43
CA MET A 179 10.05 24.94 -3.67
C MET A 179 9.71 24.01 -2.52
N SER A 180 9.24 22.83 -2.86
CA SER A 180 9.00 21.77 -1.89
C SER A 180 10.27 20.96 -1.68
N GLN A 181 10.58 20.64 -0.43
CA GLN A 181 11.68 19.73 -0.12
C GLN A 181 11.48 18.42 -0.88
N LYS A 182 12.55 17.91 -1.45
CA LYS A 182 12.59 16.58 -1.99
C LYS A 182 12.67 15.66 -0.77
N TYR A 183 11.51 15.33 -0.21
CA TYR A 183 11.49 14.12 0.58
C TYR A 183 11.82 13.00 -0.42
N GLN A 184 13.07 12.57 -0.42
CA GLN A 184 13.31 11.19 -0.64
C GLN A 184 12.42 10.55 0.40
N GLU A 185 11.38 9.82 0.00
CA GLU A 185 10.94 8.71 0.81
C GLU A 185 12.21 7.88 0.93
N LEU A 186 12.95 8.12 1.96
CA LEU A 186 13.71 7.09 2.60
C LEU A 186 12.61 6.08 2.87
N ASN A 187 12.54 5.00 2.08
CA ASN A 187 11.90 3.78 2.49
C ASN A 187 12.19 3.73 3.97
N GLU A 188 11.14 3.81 4.80
CA GLU A 188 11.17 3.92 6.24
C GLU A 188 12.56 3.60 6.74
N VAL A 189 13.35 4.55 7.25
CA VAL A 189 14.65 4.24 7.87
C VAL A 189 14.26 3.56 9.16
N ILE A 190 13.83 2.32 8.98
CA ILE A 190 13.74 1.36 10.03
C ILE A 190 15.21 1.17 10.38
N VAL A 191 15.62 1.71 11.52
CA VAL A 191 16.94 1.43 12.06
C VAL A 191 16.93 -0.03 12.45
N TYR A 192 17.19 -0.89 11.47
CA TYR A 192 17.34 -2.31 11.68
C TYR A 192 18.66 -2.53 12.39
N LYS A 193 18.62 -3.02 13.59
CA LYS A 193 19.76 -3.74 14.11
C LYS A 193 19.74 -5.12 13.45
N PHE A 194 20.56 -5.32 12.44
CA PHE A 194 20.74 -6.64 11.82
C PHE A 194 21.25 -7.61 12.87
N LEU A 195 20.54 -8.69 13.07
CA LEU A 195 20.95 -9.78 13.96
C LEU A 195 21.73 -10.82 13.17
N THR A 196 21.30 -11.11 11.94
CA THR A 196 21.94 -11.95 10.93
C THR A 196 21.30 -11.64 9.58
N THR A 197 21.77 -12.29 8.50
CA THR A 197 21.19 -12.11 7.15
C THR A 197 19.68 -12.41 7.19
N GLY A 198 18.88 -11.52 6.63
CA GLY A 198 17.41 -11.64 6.59
C GLY A 198 16.69 -11.44 7.92
N LEU A 199 17.38 -11.23 9.04
CA LEU A 199 16.79 -11.04 10.36
C LEU A 199 17.14 -9.66 10.92
N SER A 200 16.12 -8.87 11.25
CA SER A 200 16.31 -7.51 11.75
C SER A 200 15.36 -7.19 12.91
N LYS A 201 15.82 -6.39 13.85
CA LYS A 201 15.02 -5.87 14.96
C LYS A 201 14.58 -4.44 14.64
N ASN A 202 13.27 -4.22 14.70
CA ASN A 202 12.67 -2.91 14.48
C ASN A 202 12.76 -2.04 15.75
N THR A 203 12.61 -0.73 15.60
CA THR A 203 12.62 0.24 16.71
C THR A 203 11.53 0.00 17.75
N ASN A 204 10.37 -0.54 17.33
CA ASN A 204 9.26 -0.92 18.21
C ASN A 204 9.48 -2.27 18.92
N GLY A 205 10.66 -2.88 18.80
CA GLY A 205 11.01 -4.14 19.43
C GLY A 205 10.54 -5.40 18.68
N SER A 206 9.75 -5.28 17.62
CA SER A 206 9.38 -6.41 16.77
C SER A 206 10.58 -6.93 15.98
N ILE A 207 10.49 -8.18 15.53
CA ILE A 207 11.52 -8.81 14.70
C ILE A 207 10.93 -9.07 13.32
N SER A 208 11.63 -8.60 12.30
CA SER A 208 11.29 -8.86 10.90
C SER A 208 12.21 -9.92 10.30
N ILE A 209 11.63 -10.91 9.63
CA ILE A 209 12.32 -11.96 8.90
C ILE A 209 11.99 -11.78 7.42
N LYS A 210 13.00 -11.61 6.58
CA LYS A 210 12.85 -11.70 5.13
C LYS A 210 13.19 -13.12 4.71
N THR A 211 12.20 -13.87 4.28
CA THR A 211 12.32 -15.31 4.01
C THR A 211 13.36 -15.63 2.93
N ALA A 212 13.43 -14.80 1.88
CA ALA A 212 14.40 -14.99 0.79
C ALA A 212 15.86 -14.84 1.22
N ASP A 213 16.13 -14.02 2.25
CA ASP A 213 17.48 -13.69 2.69
C ASP A 213 17.91 -14.55 3.91
N PHE A 214 16.94 -15.10 4.65
CA PHE A 214 17.20 -15.87 5.85
C PHE A 214 17.70 -17.30 5.56
N GLY A 215 17.21 -17.91 4.47
CA GLY A 215 17.58 -19.25 4.04
C GLY A 215 16.80 -20.36 4.74
N ILE A 216 17.31 -21.57 4.62
CA ILE A 216 16.74 -22.81 5.22
C ILE A 216 17.46 -23.09 6.54
N LEU A 217 16.72 -23.38 7.58
CA LEU A 217 17.31 -23.76 8.87
C LEU A 217 18.01 -25.13 8.78
N PRO A 218 19.11 -25.33 9.54
CA PRO A 218 19.76 -26.63 9.63
C PRO A 218 18.75 -27.74 10.02
N GLY A 219 18.80 -28.86 9.31
CA GLY A 219 17.90 -29.99 9.52
C GLY A 219 16.56 -29.92 8.79
N GLN A 220 16.29 -28.83 8.05
CA GLN A 220 15.12 -28.73 7.16
C GLN A 220 15.51 -29.08 5.72
N ILE A 221 14.62 -29.78 5.02
CA ILE A 221 14.77 -30.13 3.60
C ILE A 221 14.26 -28.96 2.73
N GLU A 222 13.19 -28.30 3.17
CA GLU A 222 12.58 -27.17 2.50
C GLU A 222 12.30 -26.02 3.50
N PRO A 223 12.20 -24.76 3.05
CA PRO A 223 11.89 -23.66 3.94
C PRO A 223 10.46 -23.80 4.46
N ASP A 224 10.29 -23.65 5.78
CA ASP A 224 8.99 -23.57 6.43
C ASP A 224 8.87 -22.25 7.20
N ILE A 225 7.77 -21.54 6.97
CA ILE A 225 7.55 -20.20 7.52
C ILE A 225 7.44 -20.22 9.04
N LEU A 226 6.62 -21.11 9.57
CA LEU A 226 6.36 -21.17 11.01
C LEU A 226 7.53 -21.79 11.77
N LYS A 227 8.23 -22.75 11.17
CA LYS A 227 9.45 -23.30 11.75
C LYS A 227 10.57 -22.26 11.83
N THR A 228 10.67 -21.40 10.80
CA THR A 228 11.61 -20.28 10.82
C THR A 228 11.35 -19.32 11.99
N ILE A 229 10.07 -19.07 12.32
CA ILE A 229 9.70 -18.23 13.46
C ILE A 229 10.10 -18.87 14.79
N GLN A 230 10.01 -20.17 14.92
CA GLN A 230 10.40 -20.91 16.13
C GLN A 230 11.91 -20.83 16.44
N ALA A 231 12.74 -20.49 15.45
CA ALA A 231 14.16 -20.21 15.68
C ALA A 231 14.41 -18.91 16.47
N LEU A 232 13.38 -18.05 16.63
CA LEU A 232 13.50 -16.80 17.37
C LEU A 232 13.45 -17.05 18.88
N PRO A 233 14.28 -16.34 19.69
CA PRO A 233 14.25 -16.47 21.15
C PRO A 233 12.85 -16.17 21.71
N GLY A 234 12.37 -17.04 22.61
CA GLY A 234 11.06 -16.90 23.27
C GLY A 234 9.86 -17.32 22.42
N ILE A 235 10.10 -18.05 21.33
CA ILE A 235 9.08 -18.71 20.54
C ILE A 235 9.43 -20.21 20.47
N LYS A 236 8.50 -21.07 20.84
CA LYS A 236 8.68 -22.52 20.83
C LYS A 236 7.36 -23.22 20.50
N SER A 237 7.44 -24.46 20.05
CA SER A 237 6.35 -25.41 20.10
C SER A 237 6.61 -26.40 21.23
N ILE A 238 5.59 -26.77 21.98
CA ILE A 238 5.70 -27.74 23.08
C ILE A 238 5.72 -29.15 22.50
N ASP A 239 4.91 -29.40 21.49
CA ASP A 239 4.66 -30.69 20.82
C ASP A 239 5.50 -30.90 19.56
N GLU A 240 6.51 -30.04 19.38
CA GLU A 240 7.43 -30.05 18.22
C GLU A 240 6.73 -29.86 16.86
N THR A 241 5.46 -29.41 16.86
CA THR A 241 4.76 -29.02 15.64
C THR A 241 5.26 -27.68 15.12
N VAL A 242 4.98 -27.33 13.88
CA VAL A 242 5.36 -26.03 13.35
C VAL A 242 4.27 -24.97 13.57
N SER A 243 3.00 -25.39 13.71
CA SER A 243 1.87 -24.47 13.83
C SER A 243 1.48 -24.13 15.25
N ASP A 244 1.73 -25.04 16.23
CA ASP A 244 1.36 -24.81 17.62
C ASP A 244 2.45 -24.01 18.34
N ILE A 245 2.41 -22.72 18.08
CA ILE A 245 3.46 -21.79 18.51
C ILE A 245 3.09 -21.17 19.86
N ASN A 246 3.99 -21.30 20.82
CA ASN A 246 3.94 -20.65 22.11
C ASN A 246 4.89 -19.46 22.14
N ILE A 247 4.36 -18.27 22.39
CA ILE A 247 5.14 -17.04 22.48
C ILE A 247 5.22 -16.62 23.95
N ARG A 248 6.44 -16.61 24.53
CA ARG A 248 6.71 -16.17 25.90
C ARG A 248 5.84 -16.83 26.97
N GLY A 249 5.56 -18.11 26.80
CA GLY A 249 4.75 -18.88 27.74
C GLY A 249 3.24 -18.80 27.52
N GLY A 250 2.78 -18.00 26.58
CA GLY A 250 1.38 -18.03 26.15
C GLY A 250 1.10 -19.20 25.23
N THR A 251 -0.13 -19.64 25.19
CA THR A 251 -0.60 -20.77 24.38
C THR A 251 -0.83 -20.36 22.92
N ASN A 252 -0.94 -21.35 22.03
CA ASN A 252 -1.11 -21.11 20.59
C ASN A 252 -2.35 -20.25 20.27
N ASP A 253 -3.46 -20.49 20.97
CA ASP A 253 -4.74 -19.76 20.81
C ASP A 253 -4.67 -18.28 21.26
N GLN A 254 -3.62 -17.90 22.00
CA GLN A 254 -3.36 -16.52 22.41
C GLN A 254 -2.55 -15.72 21.40
N ASN A 255 -2.16 -16.31 20.30
CA ASN A 255 -1.40 -15.66 19.24
C ASN A 255 -2.32 -15.22 18.09
N LEU A 256 -2.10 -14.03 17.57
CA LEU A 256 -2.73 -13.55 16.37
C LEU A 256 -1.82 -13.87 15.16
N ILE A 257 -2.28 -14.71 14.27
CA ILE A 257 -1.60 -15.00 13.01
C ILE A 257 -2.36 -14.30 11.88
N LEU A 258 -1.67 -13.43 11.17
CA LEU A 258 -2.19 -12.68 10.03
C LEU A 258 -1.49 -13.11 8.74
N TRP A 259 -2.23 -13.26 7.66
CA TRP A 259 -1.72 -13.45 6.31
C TRP A 259 -2.25 -12.32 5.42
N ASP A 260 -1.36 -11.42 4.99
CA ASP A 260 -1.72 -10.18 4.28
C ASP A 260 -2.85 -9.38 4.99
N GLY A 261 -2.83 -9.34 6.33
CA GLY A 261 -3.83 -8.66 7.16
C GLY A 261 -5.10 -9.45 7.48
N ILE A 262 -5.28 -10.65 6.90
CA ILE A 262 -6.40 -11.55 7.15
C ILE A 262 -6.07 -12.47 8.34
N LYS A 263 -6.98 -12.57 9.32
CA LYS A 263 -6.82 -13.47 10.47
C LYS A 263 -6.96 -14.93 10.06
N MET A 264 -5.98 -15.73 10.47
CA MET A 264 -5.92 -17.15 10.17
C MET A 264 -6.29 -17.96 11.40
N TYR A 265 -7.28 -18.84 11.27
CA TYR A 265 -7.71 -19.77 12.33
C TYR A 265 -7.02 -21.12 12.24
N GLN A 266 -6.48 -21.46 11.06
CA GLN A 266 -5.67 -22.65 10.83
C GLN A 266 -4.40 -22.25 10.08
N SER A 267 -3.26 -22.62 10.62
CA SER A 267 -1.95 -22.23 10.09
C SER A 267 -1.09 -23.42 9.64
N GLY A 268 -1.54 -24.66 9.86
CA GLY A 268 -0.77 -25.85 9.55
C GLY A 268 -1.56 -26.98 8.91
N HIS A 269 -0.83 -27.88 8.27
CA HIS A 269 -1.28 -29.17 7.77
C HIS A 269 -0.69 -30.29 8.64
N PHE A 270 -1.22 -31.50 8.49
CA PHE A 270 -0.71 -32.68 9.18
C PHE A 270 -0.65 -32.48 10.70
N PHE A 271 -1.77 -32.01 11.29
CA PHE A 271 -1.86 -31.70 12.72
C PHE A 271 -0.76 -30.75 13.19
N GLY A 272 -0.40 -29.79 12.30
CA GLY A 272 0.55 -28.77 12.64
C GLY A 272 2.01 -29.07 12.28
N LEU A 273 2.32 -30.18 11.64
CA LEU A 273 3.69 -30.53 11.27
C LEU A 273 4.21 -29.80 10.03
N ILE A 274 3.33 -29.24 9.19
CA ILE A 274 3.66 -28.51 7.96
C ILE A 274 2.88 -27.19 7.97
N SER A 275 3.58 -26.08 7.72
CA SER A 275 2.94 -24.76 7.59
C SER A 275 2.04 -24.69 6.36
N SER A 276 0.88 -24.04 6.47
CA SER A 276 -0.02 -23.80 5.34
C SER A 276 0.37 -22.57 4.49
N PHE A 277 1.46 -21.88 4.83
CA PHE A 277 1.94 -20.72 4.12
C PHE A 277 3.05 -21.07 3.13
N ASN A 278 2.89 -20.69 1.86
CA ASN A 278 3.91 -20.94 0.85
C ASN A 278 5.13 -20.02 1.08
N PRO A 279 6.34 -20.56 1.30
CA PRO A 279 7.53 -19.78 1.60
C PRO A 279 8.02 -18.93 0.41
N TYR A 280 7.76 -19.35 -0.83
CA TYR A 280 8.24 -18.67 -2.04
C TYR A 280 7.45 -17.39 -2.37
N LEU A 281 6.18 -17.31 -1.96
CA LEU A 281 5.38 -16.10 -2.05
C LEU A 281 5.54 -15.18 -0.85
N THR A 282 5.88 -15.70 0.31
CA THR A 282 6.10 -14.90 1.52
C THR A 282 7.29 -13.97 1.32
N HIS A 283 7.10 -12.71 1.66
CA HIS A 283 8.14 -11.69 1.57
C HIS A 283 8.76 -11.40 2.92
N LYS A 284 7.92 -11.14 3.91
CA LYS A 284 8.34 -10.74 5.24
C LYS A 284 7.41 -11.32 6.29
N ILE A 285 7.99 -11.72 7.41
CA ILE A 285 7.26 -12.07 8.61
C ILE A 285 7.65 -11.07 9.68
N THR A 286 6.67 -10.47 10.35
CA THR A 286 6.90 -9.59 11.49
C THR A 286 6.38 -10.27 12.74
N SER A 287 7.30 -10.59 13.66
CA SER A 287 6.96 -11.18 14.96
C SER A 287 6.98 -10.09 16.04
N ILE A 288 5.84 -9.86 16.67
CA ILE A 288 5.64 -8.93 17.77
C ILE A 288 5.42 -9.75 19.03
N LYS A 289 6.36 -9.70 19.97
CA LYS A 289 6.38 -10.52 21.21
C LYS A 289 6.11 -9.72 22.48
N ASN A 290 6.07 -8.41 22.38
CA ASN A 290 5.83 -7.47 23.49
C ASN A 290 4.82 -6.45 22.99
N GLY A 291 3.93 -5.99 23.80
CA GLY A 291 2.95 -4.94 23.55
C GLY A 291 2.72 -4.63 22.06
N SER A 292 1.64 -5.11 21.50
CA SER A 292 1.28 -4.81 20.12
C SER A 292 0.68 -3.41 20.02
N SER A 293 0.76 -2.81 18.82
CA SER A 293 -0.01 -1.60 18.52
C SER A 293 -1.51 -1.88 18.65
N ALA A 294 -2.30 -0.87 19.01
CA ALA A 294 -3.76 -0.96 19.09
C ALA A 294 -4.45 -1.40 17.77
N GLN A 295 -3.75 -1.34 16.65
CA GLN A 295 -4.22 -1.89 15.37
C GLN A 295 -4.35 -3.42 15.35
N TYR A 296 -3.70 -4.14 16.29
CA TYR A 296 -3.78 -5.58 16.44
C TYR A 296 -4.67 -5.88 17.67
N GLY A 297 -5.90 -6.29 17.42
CA GLY A 297 -6.74 -6.93 18.44
C GLY A 297 -6.34 -8.41 18.61
N ASP A 298 -6.89 -9.11 19.57
CA ASP A 298 -6.84 -10.58 19.78
C ASP A 298 -5.45 -11.21 20.04
N GLY A 299 -4.34 -10.50 19.88
CA GLY A 299 -2.99 -11.00 20.11
C GLY A 299 -2.52 -10.79 21.53
N VAL A 300 -2.91 -11.64 22.47
CA VAL A 300 -2.55 -11.52 23.90
C VAL A 300 -1.07 -11.82 24.14
N SER A 301 -0.55 -12.92 23.58
CA SER A 301 0.84 -13.35 23.74
C SER A 301 1.75 -12.82 22.65
N GLY A 302 1.27 -12.75 21.43
CA GLY A 302 2.04 -12.25 20.31
C GLY A 302 1.25 -12.09 19.02
N VAL A 303 1.88 -11.42 18.06
CA VAL A 303 1.35 -11.26 16.71
C VAL A 303 2.39 -11.74 15.70
N LEU A 304 1.97 -12.57 14.77
CA LEU A 304 2.72 -13.01 13.62
C LEU A 304 2.06 -12.45 12.37
N ASP A 305 2.64 -11.41 11.80
CA ASP A 305 2.14 -10.76 10.60
C ASP A 305 2.96 -11.21 9.40
N ILE A 306 2.36 -12.08 8.58
CA ILE A 306 2.96 -12.71 7.41
C ILE A 306 2.49 -11.96 6.17
N THR A 307 3.41 -11.33 5.47
CA THR A 307 3.11 -10.55 4.27
C THR A 307 3.73 -11.17 3.02
N THR A 308 2.96 -11.24 1.95
CA THR A 308 3.44 -11.66 0.63
C THR A 308 4.03 -10.47 -0.14
N LYS A 309 4.73 -10.74 -1.24
CA LYS A 309 5.32 -9.70 -2.08
C LYS A 309 4.24 -8.75 -2.61
N ASP A 310 4.43 -7.44 -2.42
CA ASP A 310 3.42 -6.41 -2.70
C ASP A 310 3.78 -5.45 -3.85
N HIS A 311 4.75 -5.80 -4.67
CA HIS A 311 5.16 -5.01 -5.83
C HIS A 311 4.94 -5.77 -7.13
N LEU A 312 4.57 -5.03 -8.17
CA LEU A 312 4.45 -5.55 -9.52
C LEU A 312 5.82 -6.02 -10.03
N THR A 313 5.84 -7.09 -10.80
CA THR A 313 7.02 -7.57 -11.49
C THR A 313 6.92 -7.20 -12.97
N ASN A 314 8.06 -6.96 -13.61
CA ASN A 314 8.11 -6.69 -15.05
C ASN A 314 8.22 -7.97 -15.87
N THR A 315 8.59 -9.08 -15.24
CA THR A 315 8.78 -10.39 -15.87
C THR A 315 8.08 -11.46 -15.06
N PHE A 316 7.67 -12.52 -15.73
CA PHE A 316 7.20 -13.73 -15.05
C PHE A 316 8.29 -14.27 -14.12
N LYS A 317 7.87 -14.66 -12.91
CA LYS A 317 8.70 -15.36 -11.94
C LYS A 317 7.87 -16.48 -11.34
N GLY A 318 8.36 -17.71 -11.42
CA GLY A 318 7.65 -18.84 -10.87
C GLY A 318 8.53 -20.07 -10.80
N GLY A 319 8.00 -21.09 -10.16
CA GLY A 319 8.65 -22.39 -10.01
C GLY A 319 7.64 -23.45 -9.66
N ALA A 320 8.07 -24.68 -9.79
CA ALA A 320 7.33 -25.86 -9.34
C ALA A 320 8.32 -26.82 -8.70
N GLY A 321 7.86 -27.57 -7.70
CA GLY A 321 8.64 -28.53 -6.97
C GLY A 321 7.84 -29.79 -6.66
N ILE A 322 8.56 -30.87 -6.44
CA ILE A 322 8.01 -32.12 -5.93
C ILE A 322 8.99 -32.71 -4.92
N ASN A 323 8.47 -33.18 -3.83
CA ASN A 323 9.22 -33.93 -2.82
C ASN A 323 8.46 -35.22 -2.45
N LEU A 324 8.92 -35.94 -1.42
CA LEU A 324 8.32 -37.23 -1.01
C LEU A 324 6.94 -37.10 -0.32
N ILE A 325 6.45 -35.87 -0.10
CA ILE A 325 5.17 -35.58 0.57
C ILE A 325 4.27 -34.74 -0.30
N THR A 326 4.82 -33.74 -1.00
CA THR A 326 4.04 -32.71 -1.70
C THR A 326 4.53 -32.45 -3.10
N ALA A 327 3.61 -31.97 -3.94
CA ALA A 327 3.92 -31.21 -5.14
C ALA A 327 3.40 -29.80 -4.99
N ASP A 328 4.19 -28.81 -5.43
CA ASP A 328 3.83 -27.41 -5.36
C ASP A 328 4.19 -26.64 -6.62
N ALA A 329 3.49 -25.55 -6.84
CA ALA A 329 3.80 -24.58 -7.88
C ALA A 329 3.46 -23.18 -7.39
N PHE A 330 4.24 -22.19 -7.82
CA PHE A 330 3.98 -20.79 -7.55
C PHE A 330 4.35 -19.92 -8.75
N GLY A 331 3.71 -18.77 -8.84
CA GLY A 331 3.99 -17.83 -9.91
C GLY A 331 3.61 -16.40 -9.59
N ARG A 332 4.31 -15.47 -10.26
CA ARG A 332 4.05 -14.05 -10.28
C ARG A 332 4.02 -13.59 -11.73
N ILE A 333 2.84 -13.23 -12.19
CA ILE A 333 2.54 -12.93 -13.59
C ILE A 333 2.29 -11.43 -13.74
N PRO A 334 3.09 -10.67 -14.49
CA PRO A 334 2.74 -9.33 -14.88
C PRO A 334 1.65 -9.39 -15.97
N ILE A 335 0.47 -8.83 -15.68
CA ILE A 335 -0.61 -8.73 -16.69
C ILE A 335 -0.38 -7.46 -17.51
N ASN A 336 -0.11 -6.34 -16.85
CA ASN A 336 0.27 -5.07 -17.47
C ASN A 336 1.06 -4.21 -16.49
N LYS A 337 1.36 -2.95 -16.85
CA LYS A 337 2.15 -2.01 -16.01
C LYS A 337 1.47 -1.64 -14.66
N LYS A 338 0.18 -1.95 -14.51
CA LYS A 338 -0.60 -1.62 -13.31
C LYS A 338 -1.17 -2.85 -12.61
N ILE A 339 -1.25 -4.00 -13.28
CA ILE A 339 -1.90 -5.20 -12.77
C ILE A 339 -0.95 -6.37 -12.83
N GLY A 340 -0.87 -7.11 -11.75
CA GLY A 340 -0.15 -8.36 -11.64
C GLY A 340 -0.97 -9.40 -10.88
N PHE A 341 -0.66 -10.65 -11.11
CA PHE A 341 -1.26 -11.80 -10.42
C PHE A 341 -0.17 -12.64 -9.76
N GLN A 342 -0.41 -13.09 -8.55
CA GLN A 342 0.43 -14.04 -7.84
C GLN A 342 -0.43 -15.22 -7.44
N PHE A 343 0.14 -16.41 -7.51
CA PHE A 343 -0.53 -17.62 -7.05
C PHE A 343 0.47 -18.61 -6.46
N SER A 344 0.00 -19.44 -5.57
CA SER A 344 0.64 -20.71 -5.22
C SER A 344 -0.42 -21.79 -5.06
N ALA A 345 -0.04 -23.00 -5.37
CA ALA A 345 -0.83 -24.19 -5.14
C ALA A 345 0.12 -25.29 -4.63
N ARG A 346 -0.29 -26.00 -3.59
CA ARG A 346 0.41 -27.16 -3.07
C ARG A 346 -0.59 -28.25 -2.76
N ARG A 347 -0.23 -29.48 -3.05
CA ARG A 347 -1.00 -30.66 -2.70
C ARG A 347 -0.07 -31.74 -2.16
N SER A 348 -0.52 -32.48 -1.14
CA SER A 348 0.16 -33.70 -0.72
C SER A 348 -0.04 -34.82 -1.76
N LEU A 349 0.92 -35.73 -1.81
CA LEU A 349 0.90 -36.91 -2.66
C LEU A 349 0.58 -38.18 -1.86
N THR A 350 0.20 -38.02 -0.62
CA THR A 350 0.11 -39.02 0.42
C THR A 350 -1.10 -39.96 0.30
N ASP A 351 -2.05 -39.62 -0.56
CA ASP A 351 -3.22 -40.43 -0.89
C ASP A 351 -2.96 -41.45 -1.99
N PHE A 352 -1.83 -41.36 -2.72
CA PHE A 352 -1.46 -42.30 -3.77
C PHE A 352 0.02 -42.73 -3.76
N LEU A 353 0.87 -42.09 -2.94
CA LEU A 353 2.27 -42.45 -2.77
C LEU A 353 2.56 -42.68 -1.28
N ASP A 354 2.80 -43.93 -0.92
CA ASP A 354 3.20 -44.29 0.41
C ASP A 354 4.73 -44.27 0.51
N THR A 355 5.28 -43.16 0.97
CA THR A 355 6.72 -42.96 1.11
C THR A 355 7.18 -43.14 2.55
N PRO A 356 8.42 -43.57 2.81
CA PRO A 356 8.95 -43.67 4.16
C PRO A 356 8.90 -42.31 4.91
N THR A 357 9.03 -41.21 4.20
CA THR A 357 8.91 -39.87 4.79
C THR A 357 7.48 -39.59 5.24
N TYR A 358 6.49 -39.99 4.45
CA TYR A 358 5.09 -39.86 4.83
C TYR A 358 4.77 -40.68 6.07
N THR A 359 5.22 -41.95 6.13
CA THR A 359 5.02 -42.80 7.28
C THR A 359 5.57 -42.16 8.55
N ARG A 360 6.78 -41.56 8.50
CA ARG A 360 7.36 -40.86 9.66
C ARG A 360 6.56 -39.63 10.09
N PHE A 361 6.05 -38.87 9.15
CA PHE A 361 5.15 -37.73 9.47
C PHE A 361 3.84 -38.23 10.08
N PHE A 362 3.29 -39.30 9.56
CA PHE A 362 2.07 -39.91 10.07
C PHE A 362 2.26 -40.40 11.50
N ASP A 363 3.31 -41.18 11.77
CA ASP A 363 3.64 -41.70 13.11
C ASP A 363 3.86 -40.55 14.11
N LYS A 364 4.52 -39.47 13.68
CA LYS A 364 4.72 -38.30 14.52
C LYS A 364 3.40 -37.57 14.82
N ALA A 365 2.51 -37.44 13.83
CA ALA A 365 1.21 -36.79 14.01
C ALA A 365 0.29 -37.54 14.98
N PHE A 366 0.41 -38.86 15.01
CA PHE A 366 -0.45 -39.77 15.79
C PHE A 366 0.26 -40.48 16.92
N GLN A 367 1.47 -40.04 17.33
CA GLN A 367 2.30 -40.69 18.35
C GLN A 367 1.59 -40.91 19.71
N ASP A 368 0.67 -40.01 20.06
CA ASP A 368 -0.09 -40.03 21.32
C ASP A 368 -1.54 -40.55 21.12
N SER A 369 -1.79 -41.22 20.01
CA SER A 369 -3.09 -41.79 19.67
C SER A 369 -3.00 -43.32 19.38
N ASN A 370 -4.17 -43.96 19.31
CA ASN A 370 -4.26 -45.37 18.89
C ASN A 370 -4.21 -45.54 17.36
N ILE A 371 -4.06 -44.44 16.62
CA ILE A 371 -3.98 -44.42 15.16
C ILE A 371 -2.53 -44.73 14.76
N SER A 372 -2.29 -45.82 14.07
CA SER A 372 -0.96 -46.22 13.60
C SER A 372 -1.07 -46.97 12.28
N LYS A 373 -0.12 -46.74 11.37
CA LYS A 373 0.06 -47.52 10.14
C LYS A 373 0.91 -48.77 10.39
N GLU A 374 1.77 -48.77 11.40
CA GLU A 374 2.62 -49.91 11.74
C GLU A 374 1.81 -50.99 12.51
N ASN A 375 2.20 -52.25 12.37
CA ASN A 375 1.55 -53.40 12.97
C ASN A 375 0.22 -53.85 12.34
N SER A 376 0.05 -53.65 11.03
CA SER A 376 -0.96 -54.41 10.28
C SER A 376 -0.51 -55.87 10.20
N SER A 377 -1.33 -56.75 10.73
CA SER A 377 -1.21 -58.21 10.57
C SER A 377 -2.39 -58.73 9.77
N GLU A 378 -2.34 -60.01 9.31
CA GLU A 378 -3.50 -60.60 8.62
C GLU A 378 -4.77 -60.55 9.48
N GLU A 379 -4.62 -60.57 10.81
CA GLU A 379 -5.75 -60.43 11.73
C GLU A 379 -6.20 -59.00 12.00
N ASN A 380 -5.27 -58.01 11.91
CA ASN A 380 -5.56 -56.60 12.19
C ASN A 380 -5.13 -55.75 10.99
N GLN A 381 -6.11 -55.33 10.18
CA GLN A 381 -5.89 -54.46 9.04
C GLN A 381 -6.15 -53.00 9.46
N ARG A 382 -5.17 -52.13 9.24
CA ARG A 382 -5.26 -50.71 9.48
C ARG A 382 -5.02 -49.96 8.18
N ASP A 383 -5.96 -49.14 7.80
CA ASP A 383 -5.85 -48.27 6.65
C ASP A 383 -5.99 -46.84 7.11
N ALA A 384 -5.04 -46.01 6.71
CA ALA A 384 -4.98 -44.62 7.11
C ALA A 384 -4.51 -43.75 5.94
N THR A 385 -5.37 -42.89 5.47
CA THR A 385 -5.07 -41.95 4.41
C THR A 385 -5.23 -40.53 4.94
N PHE A 386 -4.17 -39.75 4.81
CA PHE A 386 -4.18 -38.34 5.11
C PHE A 386 -3.68 -37.57 3.91
N TYR A 387 -4.45 -36.59 3.45
CA TYR A 387 -4.01 -35.68 2.41
C TYR A 387 -4.41 -34.24 2.70
N PHE A 388 -3.69 -33.32 2.09
CA PHE A 388 -3.96 -31.90 2.21
C PHE A 388 -3.68 -31.15 0.92
N TYR A 389 -4.26 -29.99 0.81
CA TYR A 389 -3.90 -29.01 -0.21
C TYR A 389 -4.03 -27.59 0.32
N ASP A 390 -3.26 -26.69 -0.24
CA ASP A 390 -3.42 -25.25 -0.08
C ASP A 390 -3.31 -24.52 -1.42
N PHE A 391 -4.02 -23.42 -1.49
CA PHE A 391 -4.04 -22.54 -2.63
C PHE A 391 -4.08 -21.10 -2.15
N THR A 392 -3.26 -20.24 -2.77
CA THR A 392 -3.30 -18.81 -2.56
C THR A 392 -3.34 -18.06 -3.88
N GLY A 393 -4.06 -16.96 -3.92
CA GLY A 393 -4.12 -16.06 -5.05
C GLY A 393 -4.10 -14.60 -4.59
N LYS A 394 -3.36 -13.75 -5.30
CA LYS A 394 -3.31 -12.31 -5.03
C LYS A 394 -3.32 -11.52 -6.33
N ILE A 395 -4.26 -10.60 -6.45
CA ILE A 395 -4.27 -9.61 -7.52
C ILE A 395 -3.68 -8.31 -6.99
N LEU A 396 -2.67 -7.81 -7.68
CA LEU A 396 -2.06 -6.52 -7.40
C LEU A 396 -2.56 -5.53 -8.45
N TYR A 397 -3.17 -4.43 -7.99
CA TYR A 397 -3.60 -3.36 -8.87
C TYR A 397 -3.09 -2.01 -8.35
N ASP A 398 -2.11 -1.44 -9.06
CA ASP A 398 -1.59 -0.10 -8.81
C ASP A 398 -2.45 0.88 -9.61
N ILE A 399 -3.52 1.40 -8.99
CA ILE A 399 -4.44 2.36 -9.62
C ILE A 399 -3.63 3.55 -10.13
N ASN A 400 -2.73 4.06 -9.28
CA ASN A 400 -1.74 5.08 -9.59
C ASN A 400 -0.57 4.99 -8.59
N LYS A 401 0.36 5.95 -8.62
CA LYS A 401 1.52 5.97 -7.69
C LYS A 401 1.15 6.13 -6.21
N LYS A 402 -0.06 6.61 -5.91
CA LYS A 402 -0.53 6.89 -4.55
C LYS A 402 -1.49 5.82 -4.00
N HIS A 403 -2.24 5.15 -4.87
CA HIS A 403 -3.31 4.23 -4.48
C HIS A 403 -3.04 2.85 -5.05
N LYS A 404 -2.99 1.87 -4.16
CA LYS A 404 -2.74 0.46 -4.47
C LYS A 404 -3.87 -0.39 -3.91
N LEU A 405 -4.45 -1.23 -4.73
CA LEU A 405 -5.50 -2.16 -4.36
C LEU A 405 -4.98 -3.59 -4.48
N ARG A 406 -5.25 -4.41 -3.49
CA ARG A 406 -4.85 -5.81 -3.39
C ARG A 406 -6.06 -6.66 -3.09
N PHE A 407 -6.24 -7.74 -3.84
CA PHE A 407 -7.24 -8.76 -3.54
C PHE A 407 -6.51 -10.05 -3.23
N ASN A 408 -6.86 -10.68 -2.12
CA ASN A 408 -6.25 -11.89 -1.64
C ASN A 408 -7.30 -12.99 -1.49
N VAL A 409 -6.94 -14.21 -1.83
CA VAL A 409 -7.71 -15.42 -1.56
C VAL A 409 -6.78 -16.52 -1.06
N MET A 410 -7.23 -17.27 -0.07
CA MET A 410 -6.52 -18.43 0.44
C MET A 410 -7.51 -19.55 0.77
N ARG A 411 -7.14 -20.77 0.45
CA ARG A 411 -7.86 -21.98 0.87
C ARG A 411 -6.86 -23.03 1.30
N SER A 412 -7.10 -23.64 2.44
CA SER A 412 -6.39 -24.84 2.90
C SER A 412 -7.38 -25.91 3.31
N SER A 413 -7.00 -27.17 3.14
CA SER A 413 -7.82 -28.33 3.49
C SER A 413 -6.95 -29.47 3.98
N ASN A 414 -7.41 -30.16 5.00
CA ASN A 414 -6.83 -31.40 5.53
C ASN A 414 -7.94 -32.43 5.61
N THR A 415 -7.67 -33.63 5.16
CA THR A 415 -8.60 -34.77 5.23
C THR A 415 -7.86 -35.99 5.78
N LEU A 416 -8.43 -36.63 6.77
CA LEU A 416 -7.97 -37.91 7.33
C LEU A 416 -9.10 -38.92 7.26
N ASP A 417 -8.81 -40.05 6.70
CA ASP A 417 -9.65 -41.25 6.76
C ASP A 417 -8.85 -42.35 7.42
N TYR A 418 -9.36 -42.93 8.49
CA TYR A 418 -8.76 -44.03 9.21
C TYR A 418 -9.78 -45.13 9.44
N THR A 419 -9.40 -46.38 9.17
CA THR A 419 -10.20 -47.55 9.47
C THR A 419 -9.33 -48.64 10.10
N GLU A 420 -9.86 -49.28 11.10
CA GLU A 420 -9.26 -50.48 11.72
C GLU A 420 -10.27 -51.64 11.66
N LYS A 421 -9.83 -52.74 11.07
CA LYS A 421 -10.58 -54.00 11.00
C LYS A 421 -9.82 -55.10 11.69
N ARG A 422 -10.54 -55.98 12.34
CA ARG A 422 -10.01 -57.22 12.91
C ARG A 422 -10.79 -58.40 12.34
N ASN A 423 -10.09 -59.36 11.70
CA ASN A 423 -10.72 -60.45 10.97
C ASN A 423 -11.85 -59.94 10.04
N ASP A 424 -11.57 -58.92 9.21
CA ASP A 424 -12.51 -58.24 8.32
C ASP A 424 -13.69 -57.51 9.00
N THR A 425 -13.75 -57.54 10.35
CA THR A 425 -14.80 -56.84 11.10
C THR A 425 -14.31 -55.48 11.52
N LEU A 426 -15.05 -54.42 11.17
CA LEU A 426 -14.75 -53.05 11.56
C LEU A 426 -14.68 -52.91 13.08
N GLN A 427 -13.58 -52.39 13.60
CA GLN A 427 -13.36 -52.09 15.01
C GLN A 427 -13.51 -50.59 15.29
N SER A 428 -12.87 -49.78 14.48
CA SER A 428 -12.94 -48.32 14.59
C SER A 428 -12.84 -47.64 13.22
N ALA A 429 -13.44 -46.49 13.13
CA ALA A 429 -13.29 -45.61 11.98
C ALA A 429 -13.25 -44.13 12.43
N SER A 430 -12.31 -43.40 11.90
CA SER A 430 -12.18 -41.97 12.17
C SER A 430 -12.10 -41.21 10.85
N ASN A 431 -12.87 -40.13 10.75
CA ASN A 431 -12.82 -39.21 9.62
C ASN A 431 -12.65 -37.80 10.17
N LEU A 432 -11.79 -37.02 9.53
CA LEU A 432 -11.59 -35.62 9.86
C LEU A 432 -11.48 -34.82 8.59
N ASP A 433 -12.33 -33.81 8.46
CA ASP A 433 -12.26 -32.78 7.44
C ASP A 433 -12.05 -31.42 8.09
N GLN A 434 -10.97 -30.76 7.75
CA GLN A 434 -10.63 -29.43 8.25
C GLN A 434 -10.35 -28.50 7.08
N THR A 435 -11.08 -27.41 7.01
CA THR A 435 -10.95 -26.43 5.92
C THR A 435 -10.85 -25.02 6.45
N ASN A 436 -10.02 -24.22 5.80
CA ASN A 436 -9.98 -22.78 5.98
C ASN A 436 -10.11 -22.09 4.61
N PHE A 437 -11.04 -21.16 4.51
CA PHE A 437 -11.24 -20.33 3.32
C PHE A 437 -11.27 -18.87 3.71
N SER A 438 -10.46 -18.06 3.05
CA SER A 438 -10.36 -16.64 3.33
C SER A 438 -10.24 -15.84 2.05
N PHE A 439 -10.86 -14.69 2.02
CA PHE A 439 -10.62 -13.69 0.99
C PHE A 439 -10.65 -12.28 1.59
N GLY A 440 -9.96 -11.35 0.96
CA GLY A 440 -9.92 -9.98 1.44
C GLY A 440 -9.43 -9.00 0.39
N ALA A 441 -9.65 -7.74 0.68
CA ALA A 441 -9.18 -6.62 -0.10
C ALA A 441 -8.45 -5.62 0.81
N ASN A 442 -7.37 -5.05 0.29
CA ASN A 442 -6.60 -4.01 0.95
C ASN A 442 -6.42 -2.84 -0.02
N LEU A 443 -6.83 -1.66 0.39
CA LEU A 443 -6.61 -0.40 -0.31
C LEU A 443 -5.66 0.47 0.49
N ASN A 444 -4.40 0.53 0.04
CA ASN A 444 -3.40 1.42 0.58
C ASN A 444 -3.38 2.74 -0.21
N SER A 445 -3.49 3.87 0.49
CA SER A 445 -3.61 5.18 -0.12
C SER A 445 -2.68 6.20 0.55
N ASN A 446 -1.76 6.75 -0.24
CA ASN A 446 -0.88 7.85 0.15
C ASN A 446 -1.47 9.18 -0.38
N TRP A 447 -2.34 9.80 0.40
CA TRP A 447 -3.08 11.02 -0.01
C TRP A 447 -2.15 12.22 -0.17
N SER A 448 -1.21 12.35 0.76
CA SER A 448 -0.18 13.40 0.76
C SER A 448 1.14 12.85 1.32
N PRO A 449 2.25 13.61 1.28
CA PRO A 449 3.50 13.20 1.95
C PRO A 449 3.35 12.98 3.46
N TYR A 450 2.30 13.50 4.07
CA TYR A 450 2.09 13.48 5.51
C TYR A 450 0.90 12.62 5.95
N PHE A 451 0.05 12.19 5.01
CA PHE A 451 -1.18 11.47 5.33
C PHE A 451 -1.37 10.26 4.44
N SER A 452 -1.51 9.11 5.07
CA SER A 452 -1.82 7.83 4.43
C SER A 452 -2.98 7.13 5.13
N SER A 453 -3.66 6.26 4.41
CA SER A 453 -4.69 5.39 4.94
C SER A 453 -4.56 3.98 4.38
N ASP A 454 -4.98 3.01 5.19
CA ASP A 454 -5.00 1.60 4.87
C ASP A 454 -6.38 1.03 5.24
N LEU A 455 -7.14 0.61 4.23
CA LEU A 455 -8.45 0.02 4.38
C LEU A 455 -8.36 -1.46 4.05
N ILE A 456 -8.56 -2.30 5.05
CA ILE A 456 -8.56 -3.76 4.93
C ILE A 456 -9.98 -4.26 5.19
N THR A 457 -10.50 -5.07 4.31
CA THR A 457 -11.74 -5.83 4.53
C THR A 457 -11.49 -7.28 4.20
N TYR A 458 -11.99 -8.18 5.03
CA TYR A 458 -11.86 -9.60 4.79
C TYR A 458 -13.00 -10.42 5.36
N TYR A 459 -13.12 -11.60 4.79
CA TYR A 459 -13.95 -12.70 5.27
C TYR A 459 -13.06 -13.92 5.43
N THR A 460 -13.19 -14.63 6.54
CA THR A 460 -12.52 -15.91 6.78
C THR A 460 -13.49 -16.89 7.40
N LYS A 461 -13.42 -18.14 6.96
CA LYS A 461 -14.24 -19.23 7.44
C LYS A 461 -13.38 -20.46 7.71
N TYR A 462 -13.44 -20.95 8.93
CA TYR A 462 -12.82 -22.17 9.37
C TYR A 462 -13.88 -23.21 9.69
N ASN A 463 -13.73 -24.44 9.22
CA ASN A 463 -14.58 -25.58 9.55
C ASN A 463 -13.72 -26.76 9.96
N LEU A 464 -14.13 -27.44 11.01
CA LEU A 464 -13.65 -28.73 11.44
C LEU A 464 -14.83 -29.67 11.61
N ASN A 465 -14.83 -30.79 10.88
CA ASN A 465 -15.77 -31.90 11.09
C ASN A 465 -14.95 -33.13 11.42
N ALA A 466 -15.19 -33.74 12.55
CA ALA A 466 -14.57 -34.98 12.95
C ALA A 466 -15.63 -35.99 13.40
N THR A 467 -15.44 -37.23 12.98
CA THR A 467 -16.28 -38.37 13.38
C THR A 467 -15.37 -39.50 13.82
N ASN A 468 -15.61 -40.00 15.01
CA ASN A 468 -14.93 -41.18 15.53
C ASN A 468 -15.98 -42.24 15.84
N LEU A 469 -15.88 -43.39 15.22
CA LEU A 469 -16.73 -44.54 15.42
C LEU A 469 -15.93 -45.63 16.14
N ASN A 470 -16.44 -46.07 17.29
CA ASN A 470 -16.00 -47.30 17.93
C ASN A 470 -17.09 -48.37 17.70
N ALA A 471 -16.81 -49.29 16.76
CA ALA A 471 -17.80 -50.28 16.36
C ALA A 471 -18.06 -51.35 17.46
N LYS A 472 -17.13 -51.56 18.40
CA LYS A 472 -17.29 -52.56 19.49
C LYS A 472 -18.41 -52.20 20.45
N ASN A 473 -18.59 -50.94 20.76
CA ASN A 473 -19.63 -50.43 21.67
C ASN A 473 -20.67 -49.58 20.98
N SER A 474 -20.62 -49.52 19.62
CA SER A 474 -21.53 -48.71 18.78
C SER A 474 -21.55 -47.22 19.13
N GLN A 475 -20.46 -46.71 19.73
CA GLN A 475 -20.35 -45.30 20.06
C GLN A 475 -19.83 -44.52 18.87
N ARG A 476 -20.50 -43.39 18.57
CA ARG A 476 -20.12 -42.45 17.54
C ARG A 476 -20.01 -41.08 18.15
N LEU A 477 -18.77 -40.54 18.15
CA LEU A 477 -18.51 -39.17 18.55
C LEU A 477 -18.46 -38.30 17.29
N GLU A 478 -19.29 -37.29 17.25
CA GLU A 478 -19.29 -36.28 16.19
C GLU A 478 -18.89 -34.94 16.78
N GLN A 479 -17.95 -34.26 16.15
CA GLN A 479 -17.51 -32.93 16.49
C GLN A 479 -17.57 -32.04 15.25
N ARG A 480 -18.27 -30.92 15.34
CA ARG A 480 -18.31 -29.89 14.30
C ARG A 480 -18.02 -28.54 14.93
N ASN A 481 -16.96 -27.90 14.44
CA ASN A 481 -16.60 -26.55 14.82
C ASN A 481 -16.57 -25.68 13.58
N GLU A 482 -17.23 -24.54 13.65
CA GLU A 482 -17.22 -23.53 12.59
C GLU A 482 -16.91 -22.17 13.21
N VAL A 483 -15.97 -21.45 12.61
CA VAL A 483 -15.69 -20.07 12.94
C VAL A 483 -15.76 -19.26 11.65
N LEU A 484 -16.51 -18.16 11.71
CA LEU A 484 -16.71 -17.25 10.60
C LEU A 484 -16.40 -15.84 11.09
N GLU A 485 -15.53 -15.14 10.40
CA GLU A 485 -15.22 -13.75 10.75
C GLU A 485 -15.31 -12.86 9.51
N THR A 486 -15.98 -11.73 9.66
CA THR A 486 -15.96 -10.61 8.71
C THR A 486 -15.40 -9.40 9.41
N ALA A 487 -14.43 -8.73 8.78
CA ALA A 487 -13.80 -7.56 9.37
C ALA A 487 -13.63 -6.42 8.37
N ILE A 488 -13.74 -5.20 8.89
CA ILE A 488 -13.40 -3.95 8.22
C ILE A 488 -12.46 -3.19 9.14
N LYS A 489 -11.25 -2.89 8.66
CA LYS A 489 -10.21 -2.18 9.41
C LYS A 489 -9.77 -0.98 8.59
N TRP A 490 -9.96 0.22 9.11
CA TRP A 490 -9.52 1.44 8.48
C TRP A 490 -8.52 2.14 9.38
N ASN A 491 -7.26 2.13 8.97
CA ASN A 491 -6.16 2.75 9.69
C ASN A 491 -5.69 4.00 8.96
N THR A 492 -5.39 5.04 9.69
CA THR A 492 -4.83 6.28 9.15
C THR A 492 -3.55 6.65 9.87
N THR A 493 -2.62 7.21 9.14
CA THR A 493 -1.36 7.71 9.69
C THR A 493 -1.15 9.14 9.21
N TYR A 494 -0.99 10.05 10.16
CA TYR A 494 -0.63 11.45 9.92
C TYR A 494 0.73 11.75 10.52
N GLN A 495 1.69 12.11 9.67
CA GLN A 495 3.08 12.38 10.05
C GLN A 495 3.55 13.70 9.44
N PRO A 496 3.26 14.85 10.08
CA PRO A 496 3.64 16.16 9.57
C PRO A 496 5.15 16.42 9.60
N ASN A 497 5.88 15.72 10.49
CA ASN A 497 7.33 15.82 10.64
C ASN A 497 7.90 14.50 11.20
N THR A 498 9.24 14.41 11.33
CA THR A 498 9.92 13.21 11.83
C THR A 498 9.68 12.91 13.31
N ASN A 499 9.26 13.89 14.09
CA ASN A 499 9.13 13.79 15.55
C ASN A 499 7.69 13.51 16.00
N PHE A 500 6.71 13.62 15.11
CA PHE A 500 5.31 13.45 15.45
C PHE A 500 4.62 12.53 14.48
N ILE A 501 4.09 11.42 14.98
CA ILE A 501 3.29 10.45 14.23
C ILE A 501 1.98 10.24 14.99
N TRP A 502 0.86 10.53 14.32
CA TRP A 502 -0.46 10.22 14.84
C TRP A 502 -1.08 9.10 14.03
N LYS A 503 -1.38 7.99 14.70
CA LYS A 503 -2.07 6.84 14.13
C LYS A 503 -3.47 6.76 14.73
N ASN A 504 -4.46 6.60 13.88
CA ASN A 504 -5.85 6.44 14.25
C ASN A 504 -6.46 5.31 13.42
N GLY A 505 -7.45 4.60 13.97
CA GLY A 505 -8.10 3.51 13.26
C GLY A 505 -9.49 3.22 13.78
N TYR A 506 -10.27 2.63 12.90
CA TYR A 506 -11.58 2.06 13.20
C TYR A 506 -11.59 0.61 12.76
N HIS A 507 -11.94 -0.29 13.68
CA HIS A 507 -12.03 -1.72 13.41
C HIS A 507 -13.42 -2.23 13.77
N LEU A 508 -14.05 -2.89 12.82
CA LEU A 508 -15.29 -3.62 12.99
C LEU A 508 -15.03 -5.09 12.70
N ASN A 509 -15.24 -5.93 13.68
CA ASN A 509 -15.16 -7.38 13.52
C ASN A 509 -16.49 -8.00 13.94
N GLU A 510 -17.00 -8.91 13.11
CA GLU A 510 -18.14 -9.76 13.43
C GLU A 510 -17.67 -11.20 13.39
N VAL A 511 -17.79 -11.91 14.51
CA VAL A 511 -17.33 -13.29 14.65
C VAL A 511 -18.53 -14.18 15.00
N GLY A 512 -18.82 -15.15 14.14
CA GLY A 512 -19.78 -16.20 14.36
C GLY A 512 -19.07 -17.51 14.73
N ILE A 513 -19.49 -18.13 15.81
CA ILE A 513 -18.97 -19.44 16.26
C ILE A 513 -20.13 -20.42 16.36
N ASN A 514 -19.99 -21.57 15.70
CA ASN A 514 -20.93 -22.68 15.79
C ASN A 514 -20.19 -23.94 16.21
N LYS A 515 -20.57 -24.48 17.35
CA LYS A 515 -20.01 -25.72 17.87
C LYS A 515 -21.13 -26.73 18.09
N ARG A 516 -21.00 -27.90 17.50
CA ARG A 516 -21.89 -29.05 17.75
C ARG A 516 -21.00 -30.24 18.09
N GLY A 517 -21.34 -30.91 19.14
CA GLY A 517 -20.75 -32.19 19.55
C GLY A 517 -21.87 -33.06 20.11
N GLY A 518 -21.80 -34.34 19.88
CA GLY A 518 -22.77 -35.31 20.40
C GLY A 518 -22.23 -36.73 20.35
N ASP A 519 -22.48 -37.45 21.42
CA ASP A 519 -22.32 -38.90 21.47
C ASP A 519 -23.68 -39.51 21.05
N ARG A 520 -23.67 -40.44 20.10
CA ARG A 520 -24.80 -41.26 19.71
C ARG A 520 -24.42 -42.74 19.82
#